data_4710693910facbeed264e1df8557f121
#
_entry.id   4710693910facbeed264e1df8557f121
#
_cell.length_a   1.000
_cell.length_b   1.000
_cell.length_c   1.000
_cell.angle_alpha   90.00
_cell.angle_beta   90.00
_cell.angle_gamma   90.00
#
_symmetry.space_group_name_H-M   'P 1'
#
loop_
_entity.id
_entity.type
_entity.pdbx_description
1 polymer ?
#
loop_
_entity_poly.entity_id
_entity_poly.type
_entity_poly.pdbx_seq_one_letter_code
_entity_poly.pdbx_strand_id
1 'polypeptide(L)'
;MRALEIAHFGQDLENQETLYEPLIICLDDERSQLYERINHRVDLMFEAGLLDEAKWLFDHYPDVQATKGIGYKELFPYFRGEQSLEEARDSLKQATRRFAKRQLTWFRNRMQVTFYQIGESGVKDRILNQIEEFLND
;
A
#
# COMPACT_ATOMS: atom_id res chain seq x y z
N MET A 1 -3.11 -19.59 -14.57
CA MET A 1 -3.45 -20.29 -13.32
C MET A 1 -4.55 -19.58 -12.56
N ARG A 2 -4.41 -18.31 -12.17
CA ARG A 2 -5.44 -17.56 -11.41
C ARG A 2 -6.81 -17.48 -12.11
N ALA A 3 -6.85 -17.34 -13.43
CA ALA A 3 -8.11 -17.33 -14.20
C ALA A 3 -8.81 -18.69 -14.22
N LEU A 4 -8.05 -19.80 -14.18
CA LEU A 4 -8.58 -21.16 -14.11
C LEU A 4 -9.04 -21.51 -12.68
N GLU A 5 -8.36 -20.99 -11.66
CA GLU A 5 -8.79 -21.12 -10.27
C GLU A 5 -10.09 -20.36 -10.04
N ILE A 6 -10.21 -19.14 -10.57
CA ILE A 6 -11.45 -18.36 -10.53
C ILE A 6 -12.58 -19.06 -11.29
N ALA A 7 -12.31 -19.66 -12.45
CA ALA A 7 -13.29 -20.41 -13.21
C ALA A 7 -13.72 -21.74 -12.54
N HIS A 8 -12.85 -22.34 -11.74
CA HIS A 8 -13.11 -23.64 -11.11
C HIS A 8 -13.66 -23.52 -9.67
N PHE A 9 -13.24 -22.48 -8.94
CA PHE A 9 -13.66 -22.21 -7.56
C PHE A 9 -14.45 -20.92 -7.39
N GLY A 10 -14.57 -20.14 -8.46
CA GLY A 10 -15.14 -18.81 -8.45
C GLY A 10 -16.63 -18.76 -8.71
N GLN A 11 -17.39 -19.65 -8.09
CA GLN A 11 -18.79 -19.33 -7.90
C GLN A 11 -18.88 -18.22 -6.85
N ASP A 12 -19.22 -17.02 -7.34
CA ASP A 12 -19.86 -15.95 -6.59
C ASP A 12 -19.12 -15.28 -5.43
N LEU A 13 -17.84 -14.97 -5.58
CA LEU A 13 -17.22 -13.94 -4.72
C LEU A 13 -17.72 -12.52 -5.02
N GLU A 14 -18.34 -12.29 -6.18
CA GLU A 14 -18.89 -10.97 -6.56
C GLU A 14 -20.30 -10.70 -6.02
N ASN A 15 -21.02 -11.72 -5.53
CA ASN A 15 -22.41 -11.62 -5.08
C ASN A 15 -22.66 -12.16 -3.67
N GLN A 16 -21.63 -12.29 -2.84
CA GLN A 16 -21.91 -12.58 -1.43
C GLN A 16 -22.40 -11.27 -0.79
N GLU A 17 -23.66 -11.26 -0.38
CA GLU A 17 -24.18 -10.28 0.57
C GLU A 17 -23.20 -10.19 1.73
N THR A 18 -22.73 -8.99 2.03
CA THR A 18 -21.84 -8.78 3.17
C THR A 18 -22.56 -9.22 4.43
N LEU A 19 -21.97 -10.14 5.21
CA LEU A 19 -22.55 -10.63 6.47
C LEU A 19 -22.75 -9.52 7.50
N TYR A 20 -22.04 -8.41 7.31
CA TYR A 20 -22.05 -7.25 8.20
C TYR A 20 -22.14 -5.98 7.36
N GLU A 21 -22.78 -4.96 7.90
CA GLU A 21 -22.77 -3.61 7.35
C GLU A 21 -21.47 -2.89 7.79
N PRO A 22 -20.53 -2.62 6.88
CA PRO A 22 -19.28 -1.99 7.26
C PRO A 22 -19.35 -0.47 7.12
N LEU A 23 -18.77 0.25 8.07
CA LEU A 23 -18.35 1.63 7.88
C LEU A 23 -16.88 1.67 7.46
N ILE A 24 -16.62 2.14 6.25
CA ILE A 24 -15.26 2.21 5.71
C ILE A 24 -14.84 3.67 5.56
N ILE A 25 -13.79 4.04 6.29
CA ILE A 25 -13.21 5.38 6.28
C ILE A 25 -11.86 5.32 5.57
N CYS A 26 -11.70 6.14 4.54
CA CYS A 26 -10.45 6.30 3.82
C CYS A 26 -9.79 7.62 4.18
N LEU A 27 -8.52 7.55 4.58
CA LEU A 27 -7.70 8.73 4.76
C LEU A 27 -6.98 9.07 3.46
N ASP A 28 -7.11 10.29 3.00
CA ASP A 28 -6.41 10.82 1.83
C ASP A 28 -5.62 12.07 2.22
N ASP A 29 -4.73 12.49 1.35
CA ASP A 29 -3.98 13.72 1.52
C ASP A 29 -3.74 14.40 0.17
N GLU A 30 -3.36 15.66 0.20
CA GLU A 30 -2.88 16.31 -1.00
C GLU A 30 -1.73 15.50 -1.62
N ARG A 31 -1.76 15.31 -2.94
CA ARG A 31 -0.84 14.40 -3.64
C ARG A 31 0.63 14.72 -3.39
N SER A 32 0.99 16.00 -3.36
CA SER A 32 2.35 16.45 -3.08
C SER A 32 2.79 16.05 -1.66
N GLN A 33 1.94 16.28 -0.67
CA GLN A 33 2.19 15.95 0.73
C GLN A 33 2.34 14.44 0.94
N LEU A 34 1.44 13.67 0.31
CA LEU A 34 1.51 12.20 0.35
C LEU A 34 2.84 11.69 -0.23
N TYR A 35 3.27 12.24 -1.36
CA TYR A 35 4.52 11.83 -2.01
C TYR A 35 5.75 12.22 -1.21
N GLU A 36 5.76 13.40 -0.59
CA GLU A 36 6.85 13.81 0.31
C GLU A 36 6.97 12.87 1.51
N ARG A 37 5.85 12.51 2.13
CA ARG A 37 5.86 11.54 3.25
C ARG A 37 6.31 10.15 2.83
N ILE A 38 5.90 9.68 1.65
CA ILE A 38 6.37 8.41 1.09
C ILE A 38 7.88 8.45 0.88
N ASN A 39 8.39 9.50 0.25
CA ASN A 39 9.82 9.65 -0.03
C ASN A 39 10.63 9.69 1.26
N HIS A 40 10.19 10.49 2.22
CA HIS A 40 10.82 10.59 3.53
C HIS A 40 10.81 9.24 4.29
N ARG A 41 9.68 8.54 4.27
CA ARG A 41 9.60 7.21 4.89
C ARG A 41 10.58 6.22 4.28
N VAL A 42 10.75 6.22 2.96
CA VAL A 42 11.75 5.36 2.30
C VAL A 42 13.16 5.71 2.79
N ASP A 43 13.50 6.98 2.91
CA ASP A 43 14.82 7.39 3.42
C ASP A 43 15.04 6.91 4.86
N LEU A 44 14.04 7.05 5.73
CA LEU A 44 14.09 6.50 7.09
C LEU A 44 14.23 4.97 7.13
N MET A 45 13.61 4.25 6.20
CA MET A 45 13.77 2.79 6.11
C MET A 45 15.22 2.40 5.78
N PHE A 46 15.90 3.13 4.92
CA PHE A 46 17.32 2.91 4.65
C PHE A 46 18.18 3.19 5.88
N GLU A 47 17.91 4.27 6.63
CA GLU A 47 18.60 4.59 7.89
C GLU A 47 18.36 3.51 8.95
N ALA A 48 17.18 2.91 8.97
CA ALA A 48 16.80 1.85 9.91
C ALA A 48 17.34 0.44 9.55
N GLY A 49 18.09 0.30 8.45
CA GLY A 49 18.74 -0.96 8.07
C GLY A 49 18.05 -1.77 6.98
N LEU A 50 17.14 -1.19 6.21
CA LEU A 50 16.47 -1.88 5.09
C LEU A 50 17.45 -2.54 4.13
N LEU A 51 18.60 -1.90 3.88
CA LEU A 51 19.58 -2.42 2.93
C LEU A 51 20.20 -3.74 3.42
N ASP A 52 20.53 -3.82 4.70
CA ASP A 52 21.11 -5.02 5.31
C ASP A 52 20.09 -6.17 5.37
N GLU A 53 18.86 -5.86 5.71
CA GLU A 53 17.75 -6.81 5.73
C GLU A 53 17.49 -7.37 4.33
N ALA A 54 17.39 -6.51 3.32
CA ALA A 54 17.18 -6.90 1.94
C ALA A 54 18.36 -7.71 1.38
N LYS A 55 19.60 -7.37 1.75
CA LYS A 55 20.79 -8.12 1.38
C LYS A 55 20.77 -9.53 1.97
N TRP A 56 20.41 -9.64 3.24
CA TRP A 56 20.28 -10.95 3.90
C TRP A 56 19.23 -11.83 3.21
N LEU A 57 18.08 -11.27 2.84
CA LEU A 57 17.05 -11.98 2.08
C LEU A 57 17.53 -12.38 0.68
N PHE A 58 18.24 -11.51 0.00
CA PHE A 58 18.82 -11.78 -1.31
C PHE A 58 19.80 -12.95 -1.27
N ASP A 59 20.66 -13.02 -0.24
CA ASP A 59 21.68 -14.04 -0.11
C ASP A 59 21.13 -15.40 0.32
N HIS A 60 20.05 -15.42 1.11
CA HIS A 60 19.54 -16.66 1.73
C HIS A 60 18.23 -17.15 1.12
N TYR A 61 17.36 -16.25 0.68
CA TYR A 61 16.00 -16.56 0.24
C TYR A 61 15.55 -15.72 -0.97
N PRO A 62 16.28 -15.72 -2.09
CA PRO A 62 16.00 -14.80 -3.22
C PRO A 62 14.66 -15.04 -3.90
N ASP A 63 14.11 -16.25 -3.84
CA ASP A 63 12.93 -16.67 -4.61
C ASP A 63 11.65 -16.83 -3.78
N VAL A 64 11.67 -16.49 -2.49
CA VAL A 64 10.47 -16.60 -1.66
C VAL A 64 9.46 -15.49 -1.97
N GLN A 65 8.20 -15.72 -1.61
CA GLN A 65 7.12 -14.77 -1.89
C GLN A 65 7.35 -13.38 -1.26
N ALA A 66 7.95 -13.34 -0.08
CA ALA A 66 8.24 -12.08 0.63
C ALA A 66 9.16 -11.16 -0.20
N THR A 67 10.11 -11.70 -0.94
CA THR A 67 11.05 -10.92 -1.77
C THR A 67 10.42 -10.28 -3.01
N LYS A 68 9.19 -10.71 -3.37
CA LYS A 68 8.41 -10.11 -4.46
C LYS A 68 7.65 -8.85 -4.04
N GLY A 69 7.64 -8.54 -2.74
CA GLY A 69 7.04 -7.32 -2.19
C GLY A 69 7.78 -6.05 -2.60
N ILE A 70 7.08 -4.93 -2.51
CA ILE A 70 7.70 -3.60 -2.66
C ILE A 70 8.71 -3.41 -1.53
N GLY A 71 9.91 -2.98 -1.88
CA GLY A 71 11.04 -2.83 -0.97
C GLY A 71 12.20 -3.73 -1.35
N TYR A 72 12.00 -5.02 -1.32
CA TYR A 72 13.07 -5.97 -1.60
C TYR A 72 13.38 -6.09 -3.08
N LYS A 73 12.37 -6.29 -3.91
CA LYS A 73 12.57 -6.48 -5.36
C LYS A 73 13.23 -5.28 -6.05
N GLU A 74 13.03 -4.06 -5.55
CA GLU A 74 13.67 -2.85 -6.09
C GLU A 74 15.15 -2.76 -5.72
N LEU A 75 15.59 -3.43 -4.65
CA LEU A 75 16.99 -3.46 -4.21
C LEU A 75 17.80 -4.61 -4.83
N PHE A 76 17.16 -5.65 -5.32
CA PHE A 76 17.83 -6.81 -5.90
C PHE A 76 18.70 -6.47 -7.10
N PRO A 77 18.30 -5.60 -8.06
CA PRO A 77 19.18 -5.16 -9.14
C PRO A 77 20.46 -4.49 -8.65
N TYR A 78 20.40 -3.73 -7.55
CA TYR A 78 21.60 -3.17 -6.92
C TYR A 78 22.55 -4.27 -6.41
N PHE A 79 22.02 -5.29 -5.74
CA PHE A 79 22.85 -6.41 -5.26
C PHE A 79 23.46 -7.25 -6.40
N ARG A 80 22.82 -7.26 -7.57
CA ARG A 80 23.38 -7.90 -8.78
C ARG A 80 24.38 -7.01 -9.54
N GLY A 81 24.58 -5.77 -9.11
CA GLY A 81 25.46 -4.81 -9.78
C GLY A 81 24.87 -4.17 -11.05
N GLU A 82 23.57 -4.27 -11.25
CA GLU A 82 22.87 -3.76 -12.44
C GLU A 82 22.51 -2.29 -12.34
N GLN A 83 22.47 -1.73 -11.16
CA GLN A 83 22.15 -0.32 -10.88
C GLN A 83 22.85 0.18 -9.62
N SER A 84 22.91 1.51 -9.47
CA SER A 84 23.45 2.15 -8.27
C SER A 84 22.46 2.06 -7.09
N LEU A 85 22.95 2.33 -5.86
CA LEU A 85 22.10 2.40 -4.69
C LEU A 85 21.07 3.54 -4.78
N GLU A 86 21.45 4.69 -5.37
CA GLU A 86 20.54 5.81 -5.55
C GLU A 86 19.43 5.47 -6.53
N GLU A 87 19.74 4.82 -7.65
CA GLU A 87 18.74 4.35 -8.60
C GLU A 87 17.79 3.35 -7.97
N ALA A 88 18.28 2.43 -7.13
CA ALA A 88 17.44 1.49 -6.39
C ALA A 88 16.53 2.19 -5.39
N ARG A 89 17.04 3.20 -4.67
CA ARG A 89 16.25 4.03 -3.74
C ARG A 89 15.15 4.80 -4.47
N ASP A 90 15.46 5.41 -5.60
CA ASP A 90 14.48 6.15 -6.40
C ASP A 90 13.43 5.21 -6.99
N SER A 91 13.83 4.02 -7.44
CA SER A 91 12.92 2.97 -7.89
C SER A 91 11.94 2.56 -6.79
N LEU A 92 12.42 2.40 -5.56
CA LEU A 92 11.58 2.08 -4.41
C LEU A 92 10.60 3.22 -4.08
N LYS A 93 11.06 4.47 -4.07
CA LYS A 93 10.18 5.64 -3.89
C LYS A 93 9.08 5.66 -4.96
N GLN A 94 9.45 5.48 -6.21
CA GLN A 94 8.51 5.45 -7.34
C GLN A 94 7.50 4.29 -7.23
N ALA A 95 7.95 3.08 -6.91
CA ALA A 95 7.10 1.91 -6.74
C ALA A 95 6.07 2.13 -5.61
N THR A 96 6.50 2.72 -4.49
CA THR A 96 5.64 3.02 -3.36
C THR A 96 4.60 4.09 -3.70
N ARG A 97 4.97 5.16 -4.40
CA ARG A 97 4.02 6.18 -4.88
C ARG A 97 2.98 5.59 -5.85
N ARG A 98 3.41 4.73 -6.77
CA ARG A 98 2.50 4.02 -7.70
C ARG A 98 1.55 3.10 -6.95
N PHE A 99 2.02 2.43 -5.92
CA PHE A 99 1.19 1.57 -5.08
C PHE A 99 0.12 2.38 -4.34
N ALA A 100 0.49 3.49 -3.70
CA ALA A 100 -0.44 4.39 -3.04
C ALA A 100 -1.52 4.91 -4.01
N LYS A 101 -1.13 5.32 -5.21
CA LYS A 101 -2.08 5.75 -6.25
C LYS A 101 -3.06 4.63 -6.62
N ARG A 102 -2.57 3.39 -6.80
CA ARG A 102 -3.45 2.24 -7.11
C ARG A 102 -4.42 1.95 -5.98
N GLN A 103 -4.00 2.03 -4.71
CA GLN A 103 -4.88 1.84 -3.56
C GLN A 103 -6.01 2.87 -3.55
N LEU A 104 -5.70 4.15 -3.68
CA LEU A 104 -6.72 5.21 -3.70
C LEU A 104 -7.70 5.04 -4.88
N THR A 105 -7.20 4.70 -6.05
CA THR A 105 -8.04 4.44 -7.22
C THR A 105 -8.95 3.24 -7.01
N TRP A 106 -8.42 2.17 -6.39
CA TRP A 106 -9.20 0.98 -6.10
C TRP A 106 -10.35 1.29 -5.13
N PHE A 107 -10.07 1.98 -4.02
CA PHE A 107 -11.09 2.35 -3.05
C PHE A 107 -12.17 3.27 -3.65
N ARG A 108 -11.78 4.23 -4.50
CA ARG A 108 -12.75 5.12 -5.18
C ARG A 108 -13.67 4.37 -6.13
N ASN A 109 -13.17 3.37 -6.83
CA ASN A 109 -13.91 2.72 -7.91
C ASN A 109 -14.65 1.45 -7.47
N ARG A 110 -14.22 0.83 -6.39
CA ARG A 110 -14.69 -0.50 -5.99
C ARG A 110 -15.46 -0.53 -4.69
N MET A 111 -15.39 0.52 -3.90
CA MET A 111 -16.03 0.56 -2.59
C MET A 111 -16.76 1.87 -2.35
N GLN A 112 -17.84 1.79 -1.56
CA GLN A 112 -18.50 2.98 -1.03
C GLN A 112 -17.77 3.40 0.25
N VAL A 113 -16.89 4.40 0.12
CA VAL A 113 -16.07 4.89 1.22
C VAL A 113 -16.20 6.40 1.36
N THR A 114 -16.08 6.88 2.59
CA THR A 114 -15.93 8.31 2.85
C THR A 114 -14.45 8.66 2.89
N PHE A 115 -14.03 9.59 2.02
CA PHE A 115 -12.65 10.09 2.00
C PHE A 115 -12.53 11.32 2.90
N TYR A 116 -11.51 11.30 3.76
CA TYR A 116 -11.16 12.42 4.64
C TYR A 116 -9.76 12.91 4.31
N GLN A 117 -9.61 14.22 4.09
CA GLN A 117 -8.30 14.86 3.91
C GLN A 117 -7.64 15.07 5.26
N ILE A 118 -6.53 14.41 5.53
CA ILE A 118 -5.88 14.44 6.85
C ILE A 118 -5.28 15.80 7.21
N GLY A 119 -5.04 16.66 6.23
CA GLY A 119 -4.56 18.04 6.42
C GLY A 119 -5.66 19.04 6.82
N GLU A 120 -6.94 18.65 6.74
CA GLU A 120 -8.04 19.55 7.09
C GLU A 120 -8.22 19.67 8.60
N SER A 121 -8.52 20.89 9.04
CA SER A 121 -8.85 21.16 10.46
C SER A 121 -10.14 20.42 10.86
N GLY A 122 -10.16 19.82 12.06
CA GLY A 122 -11.33 19.13 12.60
C GLY A 122 -11.66 17.78 11.93
N VAL A 123 -10.79 17.24 11.07
CA VAL A 123 -11.03 15.96 10.40
C VAL A 123 -11.22 14.82 11.39
N LYS A 124 -10.47 14.80 12.48
CA LYS A 124 -10.60 13.77 13.52
C LYS A 124 -12.00 13.78 14.14
N ASP A 125 -12.52 14.94 14.48
CA ASP A 125 -13.83 15.08 15.10
C ASP A 125 -14.95 14.67 14.13
N ARG A 126 -14.83 15.02 12.85
CA ARG A 126 -15.77 14.57 11.81
C ARG A 126 -15.79 13.06 11.66
N ILE A 127 -14.62 12.41 11.70
CA ILE A 127 -14.52 10.95 11.66
C ILE A 127 -15.18 10.32 12.88
N LEU A 128 -14.90 10.85 14.08
CA LEU A 128 -15.51 10.34 15.31
C LEU A 128 -17.02 10.49 15.29
N ASN A 129 -17.55 11.63 14.86
CA ASN A 129 -18.98 11.86 14.73
C ASN A 129 -19.63 10.87 13.76
N GLN A 130 -19.01 10.59 12.61
CA GLN A 130 -19.52 9.59 11.66
C GLN A 130 -19.55 8.19 12.27
N ILE A 131 -18.54 7.82 13.06
CA ILE A 131 -18.50 6.53 13.77
C ILE A 131 -19.62 6.45 14.79
N GLU A 132 -19.85 7.53 15.57
CA GLU A 132 -20.93 7.59 16.55
C GLU A 132 -22.31 7.48 15.90
N GLU A 133 -22.55 8.18 14.81
CA GLU A 133 -23.79 8.09 14.03
C GLU A 133 -24.02 6.65 13.55
N PHE A 134 -23.00 6.02 12.97
CA PHE A 134 -23.09 4.64 12.48
C PHE A 134 -23.39 3.62 13.59
N LEU A 135 -22.85 3.83 14.79
CA LEU A 135 -23.08 2.92 15.93
C LEU A 135 -24.45 3.10 16.59
N ASN A 136 -25.09 4.24 16.36
CA ASN A 136 -26.41 4.56 16.96
C ASN A 136 -27.59 4.31 16.00
N ASP A 137 -27.32 4.00 14.75
CA ASP A 137 -28.32 3.55 13.78
C ASP A 137 -28.58 2.04 13.92
#